data_48d8bcd6ad83c330d10e9aea6084ce4a
#
_entry.id   48d8bcd6ad83c330d10e9aea6084ce4a
#
_cell.length_a   1.000
_cell.length_b   1.000
_cell.length_c   1.000
_cell.angle_alpha   90.00
_cell.angle_beta   90.00
_cell.angle_gamma   90.00
#
_symmetry.space_group_name_H-M   'P 1'
#
loop_
_entity.id
_entity.type
_entity.pdbx_description
1 polymer ?
#
loop_
_entity_poly.entity_id
_entity_poly.type
_entity_poly.pdbx_seq_one_letter_code
_entity_poly.pdbx_strand_id
1 'polypeptide(L)'
;SMSSLMESKGYYVGVDVEESSIRVYNESLYYANIIGYTGKISAEEIQSLNTDSGENKYDTTDIVGKAGLEQYYEKELQGVDGKKTVYVNNLGKVLKEDSQVDPQTGDDIYLTLKTDWQKAGYQLLEQYVAGIVWSNTYDYKEFDNSQVGTNEIVIPVYDIYYALFENNVLSVSHLRSSEATELEKKVYNMFLDKKAQLFADLKAELISDSAKPYNELSKEMQAYITYLLDTTMTELGILREDAIDTTDSTYLAWTNDESISLRDYLTYAISKDWMDITQISTDTQFLDSDEIFSSLCDYLSEYVTDDNNFSKIVYRYMIENDQLSPQIECQLLYDQGILEPDDATYQGLGDGSVYSFDFIKDKIYNLEIKPASLGLSPCSGSMVITDPNNGKTLACISYPGYDNNRLANDMDEEYFSELVTDKSSPFYN
;
A
#
# COMPACT_ATOMS: atom_id res chain seq x y z
N SER A 1 5.42 2.93 -35.10
CA SER A 1 4.17 2.21 -35.31
C SER A 1 4.46 0.77 -35.70
N MET A 2 3.58 -0.16 -35.41
CA MET A 2 3.68 -1.58 -35.76
C MET A 2 3.93 -1.81 -37.24
N SER A 3 3.28 -1.03 -38.12
CA SER A 3 3.52 -1.07 -39.58
C SER A 3 4.96 -0.76 -39.97
N SER A 4 5.62 0.21 -39.32
CA SER A 4 7.01 0.56 -39.62
C SER A 4 8.01 -0.50 -39.13
N LEU A 5 7.69 -1.22 -38.05
CA LEU A 5 8.49 -2.35 -37.58
C LEU A 5 8.31 -3.57 -38.49
N MET A 6 7.09 -3.87 -38.93
CA MET A 6 6.82 -4.94 -39.89
C MET A 6 7.52 -4.70 -41.28
N GLU A 7 7.50 -3.48 -41.76
CA GLU A 7 8.23 -3.10 -42.99
C GLU A 7 9.75 -3.21 -42.81
N SER A 8 10.27 -3.02 -41.61
CA SER A 8 11.69 -3.06 -41.28
C SER A 8 12.18 -4.42 -40.78
N LYS A 9 11.33 -5.44 -40.77
CA LYS A 9 11.61 -6.80 -40.20
C LYS A 9 12.90 -7.43 -40.75
N GLY A 10 13.32 -7.07 -41.99
CA GLY A 10 14.55 -7.54 -42.59
C GLY A 10 15.85 -6.89 -42.08
N TYR A 11 15.75 -5.77 -41.34
CA TYR A 11 16.92 -5.03 -40.82
C TYR A 11 17.28 -5.40 -39.38
N TYR A 12 16.31 -5.98 -38.61
CA TYR A 12 16.51 -6.34 -37.22
C TYR A 12 16.64 -7.86 -37.07
N VAL A 13 17.88 -8.34 -36.94
CA VAL A 13 18.15 -9.77 -36.76
C VAL A 13 17.74 -10.18 -35.33
N GLY A 14 16.86 -11.18 -35.26
CA GLY A 14 16.38 -11.70 -33.96
C GLY A 14 15.16 -10.98 -33.38
N VAL A 15 14.51 -10.07 -34.13
CA VAL A 15 13.24 -9.43 -33.75
C VAL A 15 12.11 -10.02 -34.60
N ASP A 16 11.08 -10.53 -33.93
CA ASP A 16 9.81 -10.89 -34.56
C ASP A 16 8.65 -10.10 -33.91
N VAL A 17 7.55 -9.95 -34.64
CA VAL A 17 6.35 -9.23 -34.17
C VAL A 17 5.16 -10.18 -34.34
N GLU A 18 4.51 -10.49 -33.25
CA GLU A 18 3.31 -11.31 -33.22
C GLU A 18 2.12 -10.49 -32.71
N GLU A 19 0.94 -10.80 -33.23
CA GLU A 19 -0.32 -10.26 -32.68
C GLU A 19 -0.67 -11.03 -31.41
N SER A 20 -0.93 -10.29 -30.32
CA SER A 20 -1.39 -10.84 -29.06
C SER A 20 -2.64 -10.12 -28.61
N SER A 21 -3.47 -10.78 -27.82
CA SER A 21 -4.62 -10.18 -27.15
C SER A 21 -4.28 -9.82 -25.72
N ILE A 22 -4.84 -8.73 -25.25
CA ILE A 22 -4.78 -8.33 -23.85
C ILE A 22 -6.19 -8.27 -23.26
N ARG A 23 -6.31 -8.59 -21.96
CA ARG A 23 -7.57 -8.40 -21.24
C ARG A 23 -7.73 -6.94 -20.86
N VAL A 24 -8.89 -6.35 -21.17
CA VAL A 24 -9.26 -4.98 -20.81
C VAL A 24 -10.61 -4.99 -20.10
N TYR A 25 -10.66 -4.42 -18.91
CA TYR A 25 -11.88 -4.33 -18.12
C TYR A 25 -12.50 -2.95 -18.23
N ASN A 26 -13.63 -2.88 -18.93
CA ASN A 26 -14.42 -1.67 -18.97
C ASN A 26 -15.13 -1.46 -17.64
N GLU A 27 -15.19 -0.20 -17.16
CA GLU A 27 -15.85 0.16 -15.90
C GLU A 27 -15.25 -0.59 -14.68
N SER A 28 -13.95 -0.79 -14.71
CA SER A 28 -13.13 -1.52 -13.74
C SER A 28 -13.56 -1.28 -12.29
N LEU A 29 -13.62 -0.01 -11.86
CA LEU A 29 -13.97 0.41 -10.50
C LEU A 29 -15.27 -0.23 -9.97
N TYR A 30 -16.27 -0.43 -10.84
CA TYR A 30 -17.59 -0.93 -10.44
C TYR A 30 -17.71 -2.44 -10.50
N TYR A 31 -16.81 -3.11 -11.22
CA TYR A 31 -16.94 -4.54 -11.51
C TYR A 31 -15.76 -5.38 -11.03
N ALA A 32 -14.64 -4.78 -10.65
CA ALA A 32 -13.42 -5.51 -10.30
C ALA A 32 -13.65 -6.58 -9.23
N ASN A 33 -14.40 -6.28 -8.19
CA ASN A 33 -14.73 -7.22 -7.10
C ASN A 33 -15.59 -8.42 -7.56
N ILE A 34 -16.24 -8.34 -8.73
CA ILE A 34 -17.04 -9.43 -9.29
C ILE A 34 -16.25 -10.18 -10.36
N ILE A 35 -15.71 -9.44 -11.33
CA ILE A 35 -15.04 -10.02 -12.49
C ILE A 35 -13.68 -10.58 -12.08
N GLY A 36 -12.96 -9.92 -11.19
CA GLY A 36 -11.60 -10.27 -10.85
C GLY A 36 -10.60 -9.78 -11.90
N TYR A 37 -9.53 -10.52 -12.09
CA TYR A 37 -8.47 -10.19 -13.05
C TYR A 37 -7.74 -11.44 -13.52
N THR A 38 -7.01 -11.32 -14.63
CA THR A 38 -6.16 -12.37 -15.20
C THR A 38 -4.69 -12.09 -14.94
N GLY A 39 -3.87 -13.12 -14.88
CA GLY A 39 -2.43 -12.98 -14.68
C GLY A 39 -1.67 -14.24 -15.10
N LYS A 40 -0.35 -14.18 -15.09
CA LYS A 40 0.51 -15.32 -15.43
C LYS A 40 0.23 -16.51 -14.54
N ILE A 41 0.15 -17.69 -15.14
CA ILE A 41 -0.11 -18.95 -14.42
C ILE A 41 1.08 -19.33 -13.53
N SER A 42 0.81 -19.80 -12.32
CA SER A 42 1.83 -20.36 -11.40
C SER A 42 2.03 -21.87 -11.64
N ALA A 43 3.13 -22.43 -11.10
CA ALA A 43 3.42 -23.85 -11.21
C ALA A 43 2.35 -24.71 -10.52
N GLU A 44 1.80 -24.23 -9.40
CA GLU A 44 0.72 -24.91 -8.66
C GLU A 44 -0.59 -24.88 -9.46
N GLU A 45 -0.92 -23.76 -10.12
CA GLU A 45 -2.10 -23.62 -10.97
C GLU A 45 -2.01 -24.52 -12.20
N ILE A 46 -0.83 -24.62 -12.84
CA ILE A 46 -0.60 -25.56 -13.96
C ILE A 46 -0.93 -26.99 -13.54
N GLN A 47 -0.42 -27.41 -12.38
CA GLN A 47 -0.67 -28.75 -11.87
C GLN A 47 -2.16 -28.99 -11.58
N SER A 48 -2.82 -28.03 -10.95
CA SER A 48 -4.25 -28.11 -10.62
C SER A 48 -5.12 -28.13 -11.86
N LEU A 49 -4.98 -27.15 -12.75
CA LEU A 49 -5.82 -27.00 -13.95
C LEU A 49 -5.62 -28.15 -14.94
N ASN A 50 -4.40 -28.66 -15.13
CA ASN A 50 -4.13 -29.82 -15.98
C ASN A 50 -4.67 -31.13 -15.37
N THR A 51 -4.65 -31.27 -14.04
CA THR A 51 -5.26 -32.41 -13.36
C THR A 51 -6.78 -32.41 -13.52
N ASP A 52 -7.40 -31.27 -13.34
CA ASP A 52 -8.84 -31.07 -13.43
C ASP A 52 -9.37 -31.19 -14.87
N SER A 53 -8.60 -30.81 -15.88
CA SER A 53 -8.95 -30.94 -17.29
C SER A 53 -8.72 -32.34 -17.82
N GLY A 54 -7.84 -33.13 -17.18
CA GLY A 54 -7.40 -34.46 -17.67
C GLY A 54 -6.48 -34.41 -18.90
N GLU A 55 -6.03 -33.20 -19.29
CA GLU A 55 -5.17 -32.92 -20.44
C GLU A 55 -4.09 -31.93 -20.03
N ASN A 56 -2.89 -31.99 -20.65
CA ASN A 56 -1.85 -30.97 -20.47
C ASN A 56 -2.15 -29.76 -21.36
N LYS A 57 -3.19 -29.02 -21.00
CA LYS A 57 -3.69 -27.88 -21.77
C LYS A 57 -2.95 -26.59 -21.42
N TYR A 58 -2.50 -26.46 -20.18
CA TYR A 58 -1.87 -25.24 -19.66
C TYR A 58 -0.35 -25.38 -19.58
N ASP A 59 0.35 -24.33 -19.97
CA ASP A 59 1.81 -24.21 -19.87
C ASP A 59 2.24 -22.91 -19.16
N THR A 60 3.54 -22.71 -18.99
CA THR A 60 4.12 -21.61 -18.21
C THR A 60 3.93 -20.21 -18.83
N THR A 61 3.45 -20.15 -20.06
CA THR A 61 3.25 -18.89 -20.79
C THR A 61 1.80 -18.39 -20.73
N ASP A 62 0.89 -19.22 -20.23
CA ASP A 62 -0.53 -18.93 -20.22
C ASP A 62 -0.90 -17.82 -19.22
N ILE A 63 -1.94 -17.09 -19.59
CA ILE A 63 -2.64 -16.12 -18.74
C ILE A 63 -3.95 -16.77 -18.31
N VAL A 64 -4.18 -16.81 -17.00
CA VAL A 64 -5.37 -17.45 -16.40
C VAL A 64 -6.08 -16.48 -15.46
N GLY A 65 -7.35 -16.75 -15.17
CA GLY A 65 -8.12 -16.02 -14.18
C GLY A 65 -7.55 -16.21 -12.76
N LYS A 66 -7.27 -15.12 -12.06
CA LYS A 66 -6.70 -15.12 -10.71
C LYS A 66 -7.74 -14.93 -9.62
N ALA A 67 -8.84 -14.28 -9.92
CA ALA A 67 -9.90 -13.97 -8.99
C ALA A 67 -11.25 -13.87 -9.70
N GLY A 68 -12.34 -13.88 -8.91
CA GLY A 68 -13.69 -13.56 -9.37
C GLY A 68 -14.22 -14.49 -10.45
N LEU A 69 -14.98 -13.93 -11.39
CA LEU A 69 -15.56 -14.68 -12.50
C LEU A 69 -14.51 -15.13 -13.52
N GLU A 70 -13.43 -14.40 -13.70
CA GLU A 70 -12.30 -14.83 -14.55
C GLU A 70 -11.74 -16.17 -14.07
N GLN A 71 -11.53 -16.31 -12.75
CA GLN A 71 -11.04 -17.57 -12.19
C GLN A 71 -12.11 -18.67 -12.20
N TYR A 72 -13.35 -18.31 -11.87
CA TYR A 72 -14.44 -19.32 -11.78
C TYR A 72 -14.80 -19.93 -13.12
N TYR A 73 -14.79 -19.12 -14.20
CA TYR A 73 -15.12 -19.53 -15.57
C TYR A 73 -13.88 -19.66 -16.46
N GLU A 74 -12.72 -19.89 -15.88
CA GLU A 74 -11.45 -20.04 -16.63
C GLU A 74 -11.56 -21.03 -17.78
N LYS A 75 -12.22 -22.19 -17.55
CA LYS A 75 -12.35 -23.27 -18.55
C LYS A 75 -13.18 -22.86 -19.76
N GLU A 76 -14.20 -22.03 -19.55
CA GLU A 76 -15.07 -21.52 -20.58
C GLU A 76 -14.44 -20.34 -21.33
N LEU A 77 -13.69 -19.50 -20.61
CA LEU A 77 -13.14 -18.25 -21.14
C LEU A 77 -11.81 -18.45 -21.90
N GLN A 78 -11.04 -19.49 -21.60
CA GLN A 78 -9.66 -19.66 -22.08
C GLN A 78 -9.56 -19.89 -23.59
N GLY A 79 -10.47 -20.56 -24.24
CA GLY A 79 -10.34 -20.92 -25.67
C GLY A 79 -9.31 -22.03 -25.93
N VAL A 80 -8.76 -22.04 -27.14
CA VAL A 80 -7.77 -23.02 -27.61
C VAL A 80 -6.66 -22.30 -28.35
N ASP A 81 -5.42 -22.56 -27.99
CA ASP A 81 -4.25 -21.94 -28.59
C ASP A 81 -4.05 -22.37 -30.06
N GLY A 82 -3.61 -21.43 -30.89
CA GLY A 82 -3.15 -21.73 -32.23
C GLY A 82 -1.80 -22.45 -32.21
N LYS A 83 -1.55 -23.23 -33.24
CA LYS A 83 -0.27 -23.95 -33.44
C LYS A 83 0.32 -23.66 -34.80
N LYS A 84 1.61 -23.27 -34.82
CA LYS A 84 2.36 -23.07 -36.05
C LYS A 84 3.61 -23.94 -36.05
N THR A 85 3.73 -24.83 -37.02
CA THR A 85 4.90 -25.68 -37.19
C THR A 85 5.80 -25.08 -38.27
N VAL A 86 7.04 -24.80 -37.92
CA VAL A 86 8.02 -24.17 -38.79
C VAL A 86 9.31 -24.98 -38.87
N TYR A 87 9.95 -25.01 -40.05
CA TYR A 87 11.30 -25.52 -40.19
C TYR A 87 12.28 -24.36 -40.04
N VAL A 88 13.24 -24.49 -39.16
CA VAL A 88 14.27 -23.48 -38.91
C VAL A 88 15.66 -24.03 -39.28
N ASN A 89 16.59 -23.12 -39.66
CA ASN A 89 17.98 -23.47 -39.79
C ASN A 89 18.71 -23.51 -38.44
N ASN A 90 20.02 -23.82 -38.47
CA ASN A 90 20.87 -23.87 -37.27
C ASN A 90 21.05 -22.51 -36.55
N LEU A 91 20.55 -21.42 -37.12
CA LEU A 91 20.55 -20.06 -36.55
C LEU A 91 19.16 -19.61 -36.09
N GLY A 92 18.16 -20.53 -36.08
CA GLY A 92 16.80 -20.21 -35.70
C GLY A 92 15.97 -19.47 -36.75
N LYS A 93 16.50 -19.24 -37.97
CA LYS A 93 15.75 -18.57 -39.03
C LYS A 93 14.74 -19.51 -39.66
N VAL A 94 13.47 -19.10 -39.71
CA VAL A 94 12.38 -19.84 -40.36
C VAL A 94 12.68 -20.01 -41.85
N LEU A 95 12.75 -21.25 -42.32
CA LEU A 95 12.97 -21.63 -43.71
C LEU A 95 11.67 -21.95 -44.44
N LYS A 96 10.73 -22.56 -43.75
CA LYS A 96 9.45 -23.00 -44.30
C LYS A 96 8.42 -23.13 -43.18
N GLU A 97 7.21 -22.70 -43.46
CA GLU A 97 6.03 -23.00 -42.65
C GLU A 97 5.42 -24.33 -43.13
N ASP A 98 5.13 -25.25 -42.24
CA ASP A 98 4.60 -26.58 -42.59
C ASP A 98 3.09 -26.64 -42.36
N SER A 99 2.64 -26.24 -41.18
CA SER A 99 1.22 -26.22 -40.84
C SER A 99 0.92 -25.05 -39.87
N GLN A 100 -0.28 -24.52 -40.00
CA GLN A 100 -0.85 -23.56 -39.05
C GLN A 100 -2.26 -23.98 -38.67
N VAL A 101 -2.56 -23.91 -37.39
CA VAL A 101 -3.89 -23.99 -36.82
C VAL A 101 -4.16 -22.68 -36.12
N ASP A 102 -5.23 -22.00 -36.51
CA ASP A 102 -5.57 -20.70 -35.95
C ASP A 102 -6.15 -20.90 -34.53
N PRO A 103 -5.89 -19.94 -33.61
CA PRO A 103 -6.45 -19.96 -32.27
C PRO A 103 -7.97 -19.82 -32.29
N GLN A 104 -8.64 -20.43 -31.31
CA GLN A 104 -10.09 -20.32 -31.11
C GLN A 104 -10.36 -19.55 -29.82
N THR A 105 -11.20 -18.53 -29.92
CA THR A 105 -11.63 -17.76 -28.73
C THR A 105 -12.47 -18.65 -27.80
N GLY A 106 -12.40 -18.39 -26.49
CA GLY A 106 -13.29 -18.98 -25.52
C GLY A 106 -14.74 -18.51 -25.65
N ASP A 107 -15.60 -19.02 -24.81
CA ASP A 107 -17.01 -18.72 -24.79
C ASP A 107 -17.29 -17.35 -24.13
N ASP A 108 -18.40 -16.72 -24.52
CA ASP A 108 -18.88 -15.49 -23.90
C ASP A 108 -19.71 -15.81 -22.64
N ILE A 109 -19.47 -15.07 -21.57
CA ILE A 109 -20.26 -15.16 -20.33
C ILE A 109 -21.20 -13.94 -20.21
N TYR A 110 -22.48 -14.20 -20.08
CA TYR A 110 -23.51 -13.16 -19.96
C TYR A 110 -24.02 -13.06 -18.53
N LEU A 111 -23.86 -11.86 -17.93
CA LEU A 111 -24.31 -11.57 -16.59
C LEU A 111 -25.71 -10.90 -16.61
N THR A 112 -26.46 -11.07 -15.52
CA THR A 112 -27.77 -10.43 -15.33
C THR A 112 -27.64 -9.00 -14.79
N LEU A 113 -26.41 -8.55 -14.48
CA LEU A 113 -26.14 -7.25 -13.90
C LEU A 113 -26.51 -6.11 -14.85
N LYS A 114 -27.01 -5.01 -14.28
CA LYS A 114 -27.37 -3.78 -14.97
C LYS A 114 -26.34 -2.71 -14.66
N THR A 115 -25.57 -2.28 -15.66
CA THR A 115 -24.45 -1.33 -15.49
C THR A 115 -24.92 -0.03 -14.82
N ASP A 116 -26.07 0.52 -15.23
CA ASP A 116 -26.58 1.76 -14.63
C ASP A 116 -26.90 1.59 -13.13
N TRP A 117 -27.40 0.42 -12.73
CA TRP A 117 -27.71 0.12 -11.32
C TRP A 117 -26.45 -0.15 -10.52
N GLN A 118 -25.46 -0.81 -11.14
CA GLN A 118 -24.16 -1.05 -10.54
C GLN A 118 -23.47 0.28 -10.22
N LYS A 119 -23.40 1.19 -11.19
CA LYS A 119 -22.82 2.53 -11.01
C LYS A 119 -23.58 3.37 -9.98
N ALA A 120 -24.89 3.46 -10.12
CA ALA A 120 -25.70 4.25 -9.21
C ALA A 120 -25.61 3.74 -7.76
N GLY A 121 -25.62 2.42 -7.57
CA GLY A 121 -25.48 1.83 -6.26
C GLY A 121 -24.09 2.04 -5.64
N TYR A 122 -23.02 2.00 -6.44
CA TYR A 122 -21.69 2.33 -5.99
C TYR A 122 -21.60 3.78 -5.50
N GLN A 123 -22.08 4.73 -6.30
CA GLN A 123 -22.11 6.15 -5.95
C GLN A 123 -22.95 6.42 -4.69
N LEU A 124 -24.07 5.71 -4.54
CA LEU A 124 -24.91 5.82 -3.33
C LEU A 124 -24.19 5.27 -2.10
N LEU A 125 -23.47 4.15 -2.20
CA LEU A 125 -22.67 3.62 -1.09
C LEU A 125 -21.57 4.59 -0.70
N GLU A 126 -20.81 5.09 -1.67
CA GLU A 126 -19.74 6.07 -1.44
C GLU A 126 -20.27 7.31 -0.71
N GLN A 127 -21.38 7.89 -1.20
CA GLN A 127 -22.03 9.05 -0.57
C GLN A 127 -22.59 8.72 0.82
N TYR A 128 -23.10 7.51 1.01
CA TYR A 128 -23.63 7.07 2.31
C TYR A 128 -22.53 6.92 3.33
N VAL A 129 -21.40 6.31 2.96
CA VAL A 129 -20.22 6.18 3.83
C VAL A 129 -19.66 7.56 4.16
N ALA A 130 -19.52 8.46 3.18
CA ALA A 130 -19.12 9.85 3.40
C ALA A 130 -20.04 10.58 4.40
N GLY A 131 -21.35 10.38 4.29
CA GLY A 131 -22.34 10.93 5.22
C GLY A 131 -22.19 10.37 6.63
N ILE A 132 -21.86 9.09 6.80
CA ILE A 132 -21.58 8.48 8.11
C ILE A 132 -20.31 9.11 8.71
N VAL A 133 -19.22 9.19 7.95
CA VAL A 133 -17.97 9.82 8.42
C VAL A 133 -18.25 11.25 8.83
N TRP A 134 -18.90 12.04 7.96
CA TRP A 134 -19.22 13.45 8.24
C TRP A 134 -20.06 13.63 9.52
N SER A 135 -21.10 12.82 9.72
CA SER A 135 -22.02 12.96 10.86
C SER A 135 -21.42 12.50 12.20
N ASN A 136 -20.42 11.61 12.14
CA ASN A 136 -19.81 11.03 13.34
C ASN A 136 -18.39 11.57 13.60
N THR A 137 -17.91 12.54 12.84
CA THR A 137 -16.65 13.22 13.09
C THR A 137 -16.87 14.37 14.07
N TYR A 138 -16.10 14.36 15.14
CA TYR A 138 -16.14 15.36 16.22
C TYR A 138 -14.78 16.06 16.33
N ASP A 139 -14.79 17.30 16.81
CA ASP A 139 -13.58 18.08 17.05
C ASP A 139 -12.89 17.62 18.35
N TYR A 140 -12.39 16.40 18.31
CA TYR A 140 -11.62 15.78 19.36
C TYR A 140 -10.23 15.44 18.86
N LYS A 141 -9.23 15.55 19.73
CA LYS A 141 -7.88 15.05 19.45
C LYS A 141 -7.79 13.54 19.69
N GLU A 142 -8.37 13.09 20.77
CA GLU A 142 -8.47 11.69 21.14
C GLU A 142 -9.86 11.41 21.74
N PHE A 143 -10.33 10.20 21.60
CA PHE A 143 -11.56 9.74 22.18
C PHE A 143 -11.42 8.30 22.70
N ASP A 144 -11.88 8.06 23.92
CA ASP A 144 -11.90 6.72 24.49
C ASP A 144 -13.18 5.98 24.05
N ASN A 145 -13.05 5.14 23.05
CA ASN A 145 -14.16 4.35 22.51
C ASN A 145 -14.81 3.39 23.55
N SER A 146 -14.17 3.14 24.69
CA SER A 146 -14.79 2.35 25.77
C SER A 146 -15.97 3.06 26.44
N GLN A 147 -16.11 4.37 26.20
CA GLN A 147 -17.19 5.21 26.78
C GLN A 147 -18.49 5.16 25.97
N VAL A 148 -18.49 4.57 24.78
CA VAL A 148 -19.66 4.51 23.90
C VAL A 148 -20.14 3.08 23.70
N GLY A 149 -21.41 2.94 23.33
CA GLY A 149 -21.99 1.64 22.99
C GLY A 149 -21.41 1.07 21.71
N THR A 150 -21.45 -0.25 21.54
CA THR A 150 -20.90 -0.97 20.37
C THR A 150 -21.51 -0.55 19.02
N ASN A 151 -22.62 0.18 19.02
CA ASN A 151 -23.32 0.66 17.83
C ASN A 151 -23.12 2.16 17.60
N GLU A 152 -22.36 2.84 18.43
CA GLU A 152 -22.06 4.25 18.31
C GLU A 152 -20.69 4.44 17.65
N ILE A 153 -20.63 5.30 16.65
CA ILE A 153 -19.42 5.65 15.93
C ILE A 153 -19.01 7.04 16.38
N VAL A 154 -17.79 7.18 16.89
CA VAL A 154 -17.17 8.47 17.21
C VAL A 154 -15.81 8.50 16.50
N ILE A 155 -15.63 9.48 15.64
CA ILE A 155 -14.39 9.68 14.88
C ILE A 155 -13.78 11.00 15.36
N PRO A 156 -12.67 10.98 16.10
CA PRO A 156 -11.88 12.18 16.34
C PRO A 156 -11.41 12.77 15.02
N VAL A 157 -11.47 14.06 14.84
CA VAL A 157 -11.00 14.69 13.59
C VAL A 157 -9.50 14.46 13.37
N TYR A 158 -8.73 14.29 14.44
CA TYR A 158 -7.31 13.98 14.35
C TYR A 158 -7.03 12.61 13.71
N ASP A 159 -7.94 11.64 13.84
CA ASP A 159 -7.81 10.37 13.11
C ASP A 159 -7.87 10.59 11.58
N ILE A 160 -8.63 11.60 11.14
CA ILE A 160 -8.66 12.00 9.72
C ILE A 160 -7.30 12.63 9.34
N TYR A 161 -6.77 13.56 10.12
CA TYR A 161 -5.48 14.18 9.85
C TYR A 161 -4.34 13.16 9.82
N TYR A 162 -4.30 12.22 10.76
CA TYR A 162 -3.33 11.11 10.70
C TYR A 162 -3.49 10.28 9.43
N ALA A 163 -4.74 9.95 9.07
CA ALA A 163 -5.04 9.14 7.90
C ALA A 163 -4.58 9.79 6.57
N LEU A 164 -4.53 11.12 6.48
CA LEU A 164 -4.06 11.80 5.28
C LEU A 164 -2.63 11.38 4.89
N PHE A 165 -1.73 11.24 5.86
CA PHE A 165 -0.38 10.74 5.61
C PHE A 165 -0.29 9.22 5.64
N GLU A 166 -0.92 8.57 6.63
CA GLU A 166 -0.83 7.11 6.81
C GLU A 166 -1.31 6.34 5.59
N ASN A 167 -2.40 6.80 4.96
CA ASN A 167 -3.03 6.16 3.81
C ASN A 167 -2.68 6.83 2.46
N ASN A 168 -1.57 7.52 2.38
CA ASN A 168 -1.05 8.12 1.15
C ASN A 168 -1.99 9.11 0.43
N VAL A 169 -2.98 9.71 1.13
CA VAL A 169 -3.74 10.83 0.58
C VAL A 169 -2.78 12.02 0.36
N LEU A 170 -1.92 12.31 1.36
CA LEU A 170 -0.77 13.19 1.24
C LEU A 170 0.50 12.37 1.02
N SER A 171 1.21 12.63 -0.05
CA SER A 171 2.45 11.94 -0.40
C SER A 171 3.63 12.52 0.37
N VAL A 172 4.23 11.73 1.27
CA VAL A 172 5.45 12.14 1.98
C VAL A 172 6.66 12.27 1.04
N SER A 173 6.71 11.48 -0.03
CA SER A 173 7.78 11.57 -1.02
C SER A 173 7.70 12.85 -1.85
N HIS A 174 6.49 13.37 -2.10
CA HIS A 174 6.30 14.63 -2.82
C HIS A 174 6.89 15.82 -2.04
N LEU A 175 6.78 15.83 -0.71
CA LEU A 175 7.31 16.90 0.16
C LEU A 175 8.83 17.12 -0.01
N ARG A 176 9.57 16.07 -0.40
CA ARG A 176 11.04 16.14 -0.63
C ARG A 176 11.41 16.20 -2.12
N SER A 177 10.44 16.23 -3.02
CA SER A 177 10.68 16.28 -4.45
C SER A 177 11.16 17.64 -4.94
N SER A 178 11.69 17.69 -6.16
CA SER A 178 12.06 18.95 -6.82
C SER A 178 10.84 19.82 -7.17
N GLU A 179 9.64 19.21 -7.22
CA GLU A 179 8.38 19.88 -7.58
C GLU A 179 7.64 20.44 -6.36
N ALA A 180 8.13 20.14 -5.15
CA ALA A 180 7.52 20.58 -3.90
C ALA A 180 7.39 22.12 -3.83
N THR A 181 6.24 22.57 -3.36
CA THR A 181 5.95 23.99 -3.09
C THR A 181 6.79 24.55 -1.95
N GLU A 182 6.75 25.84 -1.72
CA GLU A 182 7.46 26.44 -0.58
C GLU A 182 6.87 26.00 0.77
N LEU A 183 5.56 25.75 0.85
CA LEU A 183 4.95 25.20 2.07
C LEU A 183 5.39 23.75 2.29
N GLU A 184 5.39 22.93 1.26
CA GLU A 184 5.87 21.56 1.33
C GLU A 184 7.33 21.46 1.77
N LYS A 185 8.21 22.27 1.19
CA LYS A 185 9.62 22.36 1.62
C LYS A 185 9.75 22.78 3.09
N LYS A 186 8.90 23.71 3.54
CA LYS A 186 8.87 24.10 4.96
C LYS A 186 8.47 22.91 5.84
N VAL A 187 7.43 22.16 5.47
CA VAL A 187 6.98 20.97 6.21
C VAL A 187 8.05 19.88 6.21
N TYR A 188 8.73 19.68 5.09
CA TYR A 188 9.85 18.73 5.03
C TYR A 188 11.04 19.15 5.91
N ASN A 189 11.36 20.43 5.97
CA ASN A 189 12.40 20.92 6.90
C ASN A 189 11.99 20.71 8.37
N MET A 190 10.71 20.89 8.72
CA MET A 190 10.22 20.57 10.06
C MET A 190 10.37 19.07 10.38
N PHE A 191 10.13 18.20 9.41
CA PHE A 191 10.40 16.76 9.54
C PHE A 191 11.89 16.48 9.78
N LEU A 192 12.81 17.10 9.03
CA LEU A 192 14.25 16.92 9.22
C LEU A 192 14.71 17.38 10.61
N ASP A 193 14.20 18.50 11.11
CA ASP A 193 14.49 18.99 12.46
C ASP A 193 13.96 18.02 13.52
N LYS A 194 12.73 17.53 13.36
CA LYS A 194 12.14 16.53 14.26
C LYS A 194 12.92 15.22 14.26
N LYS A 195 13.30 14.73 13.09
CA LYS A 195 14.13 13.53 12.94
C LYS A 195 15.49 13.69 13.62
N ALA A 196 16.14 14.84 13.43
CA ALA A 196 17.43 15.10 14.07
C ALA A 196 17.31 15.10 15.61
N GLN A 197 16.25 15.70 16.16
CA GLN A 197 15.99 15.68 17.60
C GLN A 197 15.72 14.25 18.10
N LEU A 198 14.90 13.49 17.38
CA LEU A 198 14.58 12.11 17.69
C LEU A 198 15.87 11.26 17.81
N PHE A 199 16.76 11.32 16.83
CA PHE A 199 17.98 10.54 16.86
C PHE A 199 18.98 11.03 17.91
N ALA A 200 18.97 12.33 18.25
CA ALA A 200 19.74 12.84 19.39
C ALA A 200 19.21 12.28 20.73
N ASP A 201 17.88 12.22 20.91
CA ASP A 201 17.26 11.69 22.12
C ASP A 201 17.46 10.16 22.21
N LEU A 202 17.30 9.43 21.11
CA LEU A 202 17.56 7.99 21.05
C LEU A 202 19.03 7.66 21.38
N LYS A 203 19.95 8.43 20.81
CA LYS A 203 21.38 8.28 21.09
C LYS A 203 21.69 8.56 22.57
N ALA A 204 21.09 9.62 23.13
CA ALA A 204 21.25 9.95 24.55
C ALA A 204 20.73 8.81 25.46
N GLU A 205 19.62 8.18 25.12
CA GLU A 205 19.06 7.03 25.84
C GLU A 205 19.98 5.82 25.73
N LEU A 206 20.51 5.51 24.54
CA LEU A 206 21.36 4.35 24.29
C LEU A 206 22.75 4.43 24.96
N ILE A 207 23.31 5.62 25.17
CA ILE A 207 24.61 5.82 25.85
C ILE A 207 24.45 6.11 27.34
N SER A 208 23.23 6.19 27.87
CA SER A 208 22.98 6.51 29.28
C SER A 208 23.21 5.31 30.18
N ASP A 209 23.96 5.48 31.27
CA ASP A 209 24.08 4.48 32.34
C ASP A 209 22.79 4.28 33.14
N SER A 210 21.82 5.17 32.97
CA SER A 210 20.48 5.14 33.59
C SER A 210 19.38 5.15 32.53
N ALA A 211 19.58 4.39 31.44
CA ALA A 211 18.61 4.22 30.37
C ALA A 211 17.28 3.69 30.93
N LYS A 212 16.16 4.24 30.47
CA LYS A 212 14.84 3.88 30.96
C LYS A 212 14.37 2.55 30.39
N PRO A 213 13.61 1.73 31.17
CA PRO A 213 12.84 0.64 30.61
C PRO A 213 11.93 1.10 29.47
N TYR A 214 11.69 0.22 28.48
CA TYR A 214 10.90 0.56 27.28
C TYR A 214 9.51 1.08 27.65
N ASN A 215 8.82 0.46 28.62
CA ASN A 215 7.50 0.87 29.09
C ASN A 215 7.45 2.24 29.81
N GLU A 216 8.61 2.80 30.20
CA GLU A 216 8.73 4.15 30.78
C GLU A 216 9.04 5.24 29.75
N LEU A 217 9.31 4.86 28.50
CA LEU A 217 9.50 5.80 27.40
C LEU A 217 8.16 6.41 26.96
N SER A 218 8.21 7.57 26.30
CA SER A 218 7.01 8.12 25.67
C SER A 218 6.50 7.20 24.55
N LYS A 219 5.20 7.18 24.30
CA LYS A 219 4.61 6.41 23.18
C LYS A 219 5.22 6.74 21.84
N GLU A 220 5.58 8.00 21.64
CA GLU A 220 6.32 8.46 20.46
C GLU A 220 7.67 7.75 20.33
N MET A 221 8.48 7.75 21.40
CA MET A 221 9.79 7.07 21.38
C MET A 221 9.65 5.55 21.21
N GLN A 222 8.66 4.95 21.87
CA GLN A 222 8.35 3.54 21.71
C GLN A 222 8.02 3.20 20.25
N ALA A 223 7.18 3.98 19.57
CA ALA A 223 6.84 3.75 18.18
C ALA A 223 8.05 3.84 17.23
N TYR A 224 8.94 4.80 17.46
CA TYR A 224 10.18 4.92 16.68
C TYR A 224 11.12 3.72 16.93
N ILE A 225 11.31 3.33 18.18
CA ILE A 225 12.16 2.19 18.52
C ILE A 225 11.61 0.90 17.90
N THR A 226 10.31 0.66 18.02
CA THR A 226 9.65 -0.51 17.42
C THR A 226 9.88 -0.55 15.91
N TYR A 227 9.65 0.55 15.21
CA TYR A 227 9.87 0.59 13.76
C TYR A 227 11.35 0.36 13.39
N LEU A 228 12.27 1.01 14.10
CA LEU A 228 13.70 0.86 13.83
C LEU A 228 14.21 -0.56 14.09
N LEU A 229 13.71 -1.23 15.15
CA LEU A 229 14.12 -2.61 15.46
C LEU A 229 13.44 -3.61 14.52
N ASP A 230 12.11 -3.63 14.50
CA ASP A 230 11.33 -4.71 13.90
C ASP A 230 11.30 -4.62 12.37
N THR A 231 11.50 -3.41 11.82
CA THR A 231 11.50 -3.19 10.38
C THR A 231 12.91 -2.86 9.89
N THR A 232 13.45 -1.70 10.25
CA THR A 232 14.66 -1.18 9.63
C THR A 232 15.89 -2.06 9.91
N MET A 233 16.13 -2.43 11.17
CA MET A 233 17.32 -3.23 11.51
C MET A 233 17.22 -4.68 11.02
N THR A 234 16.01 -5.22 10.95
CA THR A 234 15.72 -6.55 10.41
C THR A 234 15.93 -6.58 8.90
N GLU A 235 15.37 -5.65 8.15
CA GLU A 235 15.56 -5.55 6.70
C GLU A 235 17.01 -5.33 6.29
N LEU A 236 17.76 -4.57 7.09
CA LEU A 236 19.20 -4.36 6.90
C LEU A 236 20.05 -5.57 7.32
N GLY A 237 19.47 -6.59 7.94
CA GLY A 237 20.20 -7.74 8.48
C GLY A 237 21.12 -7.38 9.66
N ILE A 238 20.91 -6.21 10.28
CA ILE A 238 21.59 -5.81 11.52
C ILE A 238 21.05 -6.64 12.68
N LEU A 239 19.72 -6.79 12.77
CA LEU A 239 19.07 -7.70 13.70
C LEU A 239 18.79 -9.02 12.97
N ARG A 240 19.29 -10.13 13.50
CA ARG A 240 19.15 -11.47 12.90
C ARG A 240 18.02 -12.22 13.59
N GLU A 241 16.81 -12.09 13.07
CA GLU A 241 15.64 -12.74 13.65
C GLU A 241 15.78 -14.26 13.80
N ASP A 242 16.43 -14.90 12.84
CA ASP A 242 16.69 -16.34 12.83
C ASP A 242 17.68 -16.81 13.92
N ALA A 243 18.48 -15.91 14.46
CA ALA A 243 19.42 -16.17 15.55
C ALA A 243 18.79 -15.95 16.94
N ILE A 244 17.66 -15.26 17.03
CA ILE A 244 17.03 -14.90 18.29
C ILE A 244 16.36 -16.11 18.93
N ASP A 245 16.75 -16.44 20.17
CA ASP A 245 16.01 -17.40 21.01
C ASP A 245 14.81 -16.69 21.66
N THR A 246 13.62 -16.91 21.10
CA THR A 246 12.36 -16.31 21.59
C THR A 246 11.94 -16.81 22.98
N THR A 247 12.63 -17.80 23.54
CA THR A 247 12.41 -18.28 24.91
C THR A 247 13.41 -17.71 25.93
N ASP A 248 14.39 -16.94 25.46
CA ASP A 248 15.39 -16.30 26.30
C ASP A 248 14.75 -15.27 27.24
N SER A 249 15.19 -15.25 28.50
CA SER A 249 14.60 -14.38 29.53
C SER A 249 14.76 -12.88 29.24
N THR A 250 15.84 -12.48 28.58
CA THR A 250 16.07 -11.07 28.24
C THR A 250 15.21 -10.67 27.02
N TYR A 251 15.04 -11.59 26.06
CA TYR A 251 14.10 -11.39 24.96
C TYR A 251 12.66 -11.21 25.49
N LEU A 252 12.22 -12.06 26.42
CA LEU A 252 10.89 -11.96 27.03
C LEU A 252 10.73 -10.70 27.88
N ALA A 253 11.78 -10.28 28.59
CA ALA A 253 11.77 -9.02 29.35
C ALA A 253 11.65 -7.79 28.44
N TRP A 254 12.18 -7.88 27.21
CA TRP A 254 12.03 -6.83 26.18
C TRP A 254 10.65 -6.86 25.54
N THR A 255 10.21 -8.01 25.01
CA THR A 255 9.01 -8.12 24.18
C THR A 255 7.69 -8.25 24.92
N ASN A 256 7.69 -8.93 26.09
CA ASN A 256 6.45 -9.19 26.84
C ASN A 256 6.31 -8.28 28.06
N ASP A 257 7.38 -8.12 28.82
CA ASP A 257 7.36 -7.36 30.07
C ASP A 257 7.70 -5.89 29.88
N GLU A 258 8.36 -5.56 28.74
CA GLU A 258 8.83 -4.21 28.39
C GLU A 258 9.63 -3.53 29.52
N SER A 259 10.28 -4.35 30.36
CA SER A 259 10.81 -3.97 31.67
C SER A 259 12.29 -3.63 31.65
N ILE A 260 12.97 -3.79 30.50
CA ILE A 260 14.39 -3.45 30.33
C ILE A 260 14.57 -2.30 29.35
N SER A 261 15.75 -1.65 29.41
CA SER A 261 16.08 -0.56 28.48
C SER A 261 16.47 -1.09 27.10
N LEU A 262 16.32 -0.24 26.08
CA LEU A 262 16.86 -0.55 24.75
C LEU A 262 18.37 -0.79 24.78
N ARG A 263 19.11 -0.03 25.59
CA ARG A 263 20.55 -0.23 25.81
C ARG A 263 20.86 -1.64 26.31
N ASP A 264 20.14 -2.10 27.33
CA ASP A 264 20.36 -3.42 27.92
C ASP A 264 20.02 -4.53 26.92
N TYR A 265 18.89 -4.38 26.20
CA TYR A 265 18.50 -5.33 25.17
C TYR A 265 19.53 -5.43 24.04
N LEU A 266 19.96 -4.31 23.44
CA LEU A 266 20.94 -4.32 22.35
C LEU A 266 22.33 -4.77 22.81
N THR A 267 22.75 -4.42 24.03
CA THR A 267 24.01 -4.92 24.61
C THR A 267 23.97 -6.45 24.74
N TYR A 268 22.85 -6.98 25.22
CA TYR A 268 22.64 -8.42 25.30
C TYR A 268 22.59 -9.08 23.93
N ALA A 269 21.85 -8.50 22.98
CA ALA A 269 21.75 -8.99 21.61
C ALA A 269 23.11 -9.09 20.90
N ILE A 270 23.99 -8.10 21.09
CA ILE A 270 25.38 -8.15 20.61
C ILE A 270 26.13 -9.32 21.27
N SER A 271 26.02 -9.52 22.59
CA SER A 271 26.68 -10.59 23.32
C SER A 271 26.25 -12.00 22.89
N LYS A 272 25.04 -12.13 22.36
CA LYS A 272 24.43 -13.37 21.87
C LYS A 272 24.57 -13.59 20.37
N ASP A 273 25.25 -12.69 19.68
CA ASP A 273 25.37 -12.71 18.22
C ASP A 273 24.01 -12.61 17.48
N TRP A 274 23.02 -11.97 18.12
CA TRP A 274 21.73 -11.64 17.51
C TRP A 274 21.81 -10.39 16.63
N MET A 275 22.90 -9.60 16.76
CA MET A 275 23.15 -8.42 15.94
C MET A 275 24.44 -8.58 15.12
N ASP A 276 24.34 -8.17 13.84
CA ASP A 276 25.50 -8.02 12.97
C ASP A 276 25.96 -6.56 12.95
N ILE A 277 26.94 -6.25 13.81
CA ILE A 277 27.49 -4.89 13.91
C ILE A 277 28.50 -4.58 12.79
N THR A 278 28.89 -5.55 11.95
CA THR A 278 29.81 -5.32 10.83
C THR A 278 29.21 -4.44 9.74
N GLN A 279 27.88 -4.38 9.67
CA GLN A 279 27.14 -3.50 8.77
C GLN A 279 27.26 -2.02 9.15
N ILE A 280 27.51 -1.73 10.43
CA ILE A 280 27.49 -0.37 10.99
C ILE A 280 28.90 0.26 10.93
N SER A 281 29.95 -0.55 11.13
CA SER A 281 31.34 -0.08 11.16
C SER A 281 32.30 -1.14 10.67
N THR A 282 33.27 -0.73 9.85
CA THR A 282 34.33 -1.60 9.34
C THR A 282 35.44 -1.91 10.40
N ASP A 283 35.45 -1.20 11.52
CA ASP A 283 36.55 -1.26 12.54
C ASP A 283 36.00 -1.65 13.93
N THR A 284 35.10 -2.66 13.95
CA THR A 284 34.33 -3.09 15.13
C THR A 284 35.19 -3.70 16.25
N GLN A 285 36.44 -4.07 15.99
CA GLN A 285 37.29 -4.77 16.98
C GLN A 285 37.78 -3.91 18.16
N PHE A 286 37.63 -2.59 18.07
CA PHE A 286 38.16 -1.64 19.06
C PHE A 286 37.11 -0.65 19.59
N LEU A 287 35.82 -0.76 19.18
CA LEU A 287 34.75 0.13 19.62
C LEU A 287 34.20 -0.36 20.96
N ASP A 288 33.95 0.56 21.87
CA ASP A 288 33.10 0.30 23.03
C ASP A 288 31.62 0.34 22.68
N SER A 289 30.74 -0.06 23.62
CA SER A 289 29.30 -0.13 23.37
C SER A 289 28.71 1.23 23.02
N ASP A 290 29.19 2.31 23.61
CA ASP A 290 28.66 3.66 23.37
C ASP A 290 29.04 4.17 21.97
N GLU A 291 30.26 3.82 21.50
CA GLU A 291 30.71 4.10 20.14
C GLU A 291 29.89 3.31 19.10
N ILE A 292 29.59 2.03 19.38
CA ILE A 292 28.72 1.19 18.53
C ILE A 292 27.31 1.79 18.43
N PHE A 293 26.71 2.15 19.56
CA PHE A 293 25.36 2.73 19.58
C PHE A 293 25.30 4.10 18.93
N SER A 294 26.34 4.91 19.10
CA SER A 294 26.46 6.19 18.41
C SER A 294 26.47 5.99 16.88
N SER A 295 27.30 5.06 16.40
CA SER A 295 27.42 4.76 14.98
C SER A 295 26.15 4.14 14.42
N LEU A 296 25.45 3.30 15.19
CA LEU A 296 24.15 2.75 14.84
C LEU A 296 23.10 3.86 14.63
N CYS A 297 23.00 4.81 15.57
CA CYS A 297 22.08 5.93 15.44
C CYS A 297 22.37 6.78 14.20
N ASP A 298 23.63 7.07 13.94
CA ASP A 298 24.04 7.87 12.78
C ASP A 298 23.69 7.14 11.47
N TYR A 299 23.97 5.83 11.40
CA TYR A 299 23.64 4.98 10.25
C TYR A 299 22.13 4.88 10.01
N LEU A 300 21.33 4.57 11.04
CA LEU A 300 19.89 4.48 10.94
C LEU A 300 19.26 5.83 10.56
N SER A 301 19.76 6.93 11.13
CA SER A 301 19.27 8.28 10.80
C SER A 301 19.46 8.63 9.31
N GLU A 302 20.55 8.20 8.71
CA GLU A 302 20.78 8.38 7.27
C GLU A 302 19.85 7.49 6.46
N TYR A 303 19.76 6.22 6.81
CA TYR A 303 18.94 5.23 6.09
C TYR A 303 17.45 5.61 6.02
N VAL A 304 16.84 5.95 7.16
CA VAL A 304 15.40 6.27 7.22
C VAL A 304 15.03 7.63 6.65
N THR A 305 15.98 8.40 6.14
CA THR A 305 15.70 9.74 5.56
C THR A 305 14.75 9.65 4.38
N ASP A 306 14.90 8.61 3.58
CA ASP A 306 14.08 8.37 2.39
C ASP A 306 12.98 7.33 2.61
N ASP A 307 12.85 6.81 3.82
CA ASP A 307 11.82 5.83 4.19
C ASP A 307 10.48 6.53 4.41
N ASN A 308 9.53 6.21 3.51
CA ASN A 308 8.18 6.78 3.57
C ASN A 308 7.41 6.33 4.82
N ASN A 309 7.55 5.08 5.23
CA ASN A 309 6.80 4.54 6.37
C ASN A 309 7.32 5.12 7.68
N PHE A 310 8.63 5.25 7.84
CA PHE A 310 9.20 5.97 8.97
C PHE A 310 8.75 7.44 8.98
N SER A 311 8.77 8.10 7.83
CA SER A 311 8.33 9.50 7.70
C SER A 311 6.87 9.68 8.14
N LYS A 312 5.97 8.75 7.80
CA LYS A 312 4.55 8.78 8.24
C LYS A 312 4.43 8.73 9.77
N ILE A 313 5.23 7.89 10.44
CA ILE A 313 5.24 7.83 11.91
C ILE A 313 5.69 9.16 12.50
N VAL A 314 6.72 9.79 11.92
CA VAL A 314 7.19 11.10 12.38
C VAL A 314 6.13 12.17 12.19
N TYR A 315 5.48 12.25 11.01
CA TYR A 315 4.39 13.21 10.75
C TYR A 315 3.22 13.01 11.69
N ARG A 316 2.82 11.76 11.95
CA ARG A 316 1.76 11.46 12.93
C ARG A 316 2.06 12.12 14.28
N TYR A 317 3.26 11.92 14.84
CA TYR A 317 3.62 12.51 16.12
C TYR A 317 3.85 14.02 16.05
N MET A 318 4.24 14.58 14.90
CA MET A 318 4.26 16.02 14.71
C MET A 318 2.86 16.64 14.79
N ILE A 319 1.85 15.96 14.24
CA ILE A 319 0.44 16.38 14.31
C ILE A 319 -0.07 16.20 15.76
N GLU A 320 0.17 15.05 16.36
CA GLU A 320 -0.24 14.75 17.73
C GLU A 320 0.32 15.74 18.74
N ASN A 321 1.55 16.21 18.55
CA ASN A 321 2.23 17.18 19.41
C ASN A 321 2.05 18.64 18.97
N ASP A 322 1.09 18.95 18.08
CA ASP A 322 0.78 20.30 17.57
C ASP A 322 1.97 21.00 16.89
N GLN A 323 2.95 20.25 16.40
CA GLN A 323 4.09 20.76 15.65
C GLN A 323 3.73 21.00 14.18
N LEU A 324 2.92 20.12 13.61
CA LEU A 324 2.30 20.30 12.31
C LEU A 324 0.80 20.56 12.52
N SER A 325 0.33 21.73 12.12
CA SER A 325 -1.07 22.10 12.37
C SER A 325 -2.01 21.53 11.31
N PRO A 326 -3.27 21.18 11.67
CA PRO A 326 -4.30 20.75 10.73
C PRO A 326 -4.54 21.72 9.55
N GLN A 327 -4.37 23.03 9.77
CA GLN A 327 -4.50 24.03 8.70
C GLN A 327 -3.44 23.84 7.61
N ILE A 328 -2.20 23.55 8.02
CA ILE A 328 -1.11 23.28 7.07
C ILE A 328 -1.42 21.99 6.29
N GLU A 329 -1.89 20.93 6.93
CA GLU A 329 -2.28 19.69 6.25
C GLU A 329 -3.39 19.94 5.22
N CYS A 330 -4.42 20.72 5.58
CA CYS A 330 -5.47 21.10 4.64
C CYS A 330 -4.93 21.94 3.46
N GLN A 331 -3.91 22.76 3.65
CA GLN A 331 -3.25 23.48 2.56
C GLN A 331 -2.44 22.54 1.66
N LEU A 332 -1.77 21.53 2.22
CA LEU A 332 -1.04 20.53 1.45
C LEU A 332 -1.93 19.74 0.47
N LEU A 333 -3.24 19.57 0.77
CA LEU A 333 -4.18 18.95 -0.15
C LEU A 333 -4.31 19.72 -1.47
N TYR A 334 -4.19 21.04 -1.42
CA TYR A 334 -4.15 21.89 -2.63
C TYR A 334 -2.77 21.84 -3.30
N ASP A 335 -1.71 21.93 -2.50
CA ASP A 335 -0.34 21.93 -3.00
C ASP A 335 0.01 20.66 -3.77
N GLN A 336 -0.52 19.51 -3.34
CA GLN A 336 -0.35 18.22 -4.01
C GLN A 336 -1.42 17.92 -5.06
N GLY A 337 -2.32 18.86 -5.35
CA GLY A 337 -3.34 18.71 -6.39
C GLY A 337 -4.43 17.67 -6.09
N ILE A 338 -4.63 17.31 -4.80
CA ILE A 338 -5.73 16.46 -4.37
C ILE A 338 -7.05 17.23 -4.49
N LEU A 339 -7.01 18.51 -4.15
CA LEU A 339 -8.15 19.42 -4.29
C LEU A 339 -7.91 20.39 -5.45
N GLU A 340 -8.99 20.75 -6.16
CA GLU A 340 -8.96 21.80 -7.17
C GLU A 340 -8.58 23.15 -6.57
N PRO A 341 -7.77 23.97 -7.24
CA PRO A 341 -7.28 25.24 -6.71
C PRO A 341 -8.40 26.20 -6.26
N ASP A 342 -8.29 26.68 -5.03
CA ASP A 342 -9.16 27.71 -4.45
C ASP A 342 -8.32 28.64 -3.56
N ASP A 343 -7.84 29.74 -4.14
CA ASP A 343 -6.94 30.68 -3.47
C ASP A 343 -7.56 31.32 -2.22
N ALA A 344 -8.88 31.55 -2.22
CA ALA A 344 -9.55 32.18 -1.07
C ALA A 344 -9.60 31.22 0.12
N THR A 345 -9.97 29.97 -0.11
CA THR A 345 -9.99 28.94 0.92
C THR A 345 -8.57 28.58 1.40
N TYR A 346 -7.61 28.49 0.48
CA TYR A 346 -6.20 28.25 0.82
C TYR A 346 -5.64 29.33 1.74
N GLN A 347 -5.87 30.61 1.43
CA GLN A 347 -5.45 31.74 2.28
C GLN A 347 -6.21 31.75 3.61
N GLY A 348 -7.50 31.46 3.58
CA GLY A 348 -8.33 31.39 4.79
C GLY A 348 -7.92 30.28 5.75
N LEU A 349 -7.41 29.16 5.26
CA LEU A 349 -6.76 28.12 6.09
C LEU A 349 -5.49 28.65 6.73
N GLY A 350 -4.66 29.37 5.96
CA GLY A 350 -3.39 29.92 6.43
C GLY A 350 -3.52 31.03 7.47
N ASP A 351 -4.56 31.88 7.38
CA ASP A 351 -4.81 32.97 8.33
C ASP A 351 -5.82 32.59 9.44
N GLY A 352 -6.39 31.36 9.39
CA GLY A 352 -7.32 30.85 10.38
C GLY A 352 -8.76 31.34 10.24
N SER A 353 -9.12 32.04 9.17
CA SER A 353 -10.50 32.44 8.88
C SER A 353 -11.36 31.27 8.37
N VAL A 354 -10.74 30.22 7.82
CA VAL A 354 -11.34 28.93 7.51
C VAL A 354 -10.95 27.92 8.58
N TYR A 355 -11.94 27.33 9.21
CA TYR A 355 -11.70 26.34 10.26
C TYR A 355 -11.45 24.94 9.66
N SER A 356 -10.29 24.38 9.94
CA SER A 356 -9.85 23.10 9.35
C SER A 356 -10.79 21.94 9.61
N PHE A 357 -11.45 21.89 10.79
CA PHE A 357 -12.43 20.87 11.14
C PHE A 357 -13.65 20.87 10.20
N ASP A 358 -14.27 22.02 9.98
CA ASP A 358 -15.41 22.13 9.07
C ASP A 358 -14.96 21.88 7.63
N PHE A 359 -13.81 22.43 7.26
CA PHE A 359 -13.23 22.25 5.93
C PHE A 359 -13.04 20.77 5.57
N ILE A 360 -12.34 20.01 6.39
CA ILE A 360 -12.04 18.61 6.07
C ILE A 360 -13.31 17.73 6.00
N LYS A 361 -14.27 17.99 6.90
CA LYS A 361 -15.57 17.31 6.89
C LYS A 361 -16.33 17.58 5.60
N ASP A 362 -16.36 18.84 5.15
CA ASP A 362 -17.08 19.22 3.93
C ASP A 362 -16.41 18.61 2.69
N LYS A 363 -15.06 18.52 2.66
CA LYS A 363 -14.33 17.85 1.57
C LYS A 363 -14.62 16.35 1.48
N ILE A 364 -14.78 15.68 2.61
CA ILE A 364 -15.20 14.27 2.67
C ILE A 364 -16.66 14.13 2.24
N TYR A 365 -17.56 14.95 2.76
CA TYR A 365 -18.99 14.88 2.42
C TYR A 365 -19.25 15.10 0.92
N ASN A 366 -18.51 16.02 0.30
CA ASN A 366 -18.60 16.32 -1.12
C ASN A 366 -17.82 15.35 -2.01
N LEU A 367 -17.20 14.30 -1.43
CA LEU A 367 -16.39 13.29 -2.13
C LEU A 367 -15.14 13.85 -2.84
N GLU A 368 -14.70 15.05 -2.47
CA GLU A 368 -13.42 15.59 -2.91
C GLU A 368 -12.25 14.83 -2.25
N ILE A 369 -12.47 14.32 -1.03
CA ILE A 369 -11.66 13.29 -0.37
C ILE A 369 -12.55 12.07 -0.18
N LYS A 370 -12.18 10.95 -0.79
CA LYS A 370 -12.99 9.72 -0.71
C LYS A 370 -12.90 9.10 0.68
N PRO A 371 -14.02 8.68 1.29
CA PRO A 371 -13.99 8.08 2.62
C PRO A 371 -13.13 6.80 2.68
N ALA A 372 -13.10 6.02 1.60
CA ALA A 372 -12.25 4.82 1.54
C ALA A 372 -10.76 5.15 1.65
N SER A 373 -10.28 6.25 1.07
CA SER A 373 -8.86 6.63 1.14
C SER A 373 -8.39 7.04 2.53
N LEU A 374 -9.31 7.20 3.49
CA LEU A 374 -8.97 7.49 4.87
C LEU A 374 -8.81 6.23 5.73
N GLY A 375 -9.25 5.06 5.27
CA GLY A 375 -9.15 3.80 6.02
C GLY A 375 -9.84 3.81 7.39
N LEU A 376 -10.74 4.76 7.64
CA LEU A 376 -11.46 4.89 8.90
C LEU A 376 -12.69 3.98 8.90
N SER A 377 -13.10 3.52 10.08
CA SER A 377 -14.30 2.68 10.21
C SER A 377 -15.56 3.54 10.41
N PRO A 378 -16.60 3.44 9.52
CA PRO A 378 -16.66 2.58 8.35
C PRO A 378 -16.00 3.21 7.11
N CYS A 379 -15.28 2.42 6.34
CA CYS A 379 -14.71 2.84 5.05
C CYS A 379 -15.26 2.02 3.87
N SER A 380 -16.06 0.99 4.13
CA SER A 380 -16.54 0.05 3.14
C SER A 380 -18.06 -0.21 3.25
N GLY A 381 -18.63 -0.77 2.19
CA GLY A 381 -20.03 -1.16 2.17
C GLY A 381 -20.36 -2.08 0.98
N SER A 382 -21.45 -2.81 1.08
CA SER A 382 -21.95 -3.65 -0.01
C SER A 382 -23.46 -3.52 -0.22
N MET A 383 -23.90 -3.74 -1.46
CA MET A 383 -25.31 -3.71 -1.83
C MET A 383 -25.60 -4.78 -2.88
N VAL A 384 -26.65 -5.56 -2.66
CA VAL A 384 -27.12 -6.54 -3.64
C VAL A 384 -28.58 -6.21 -4.00
N ILE A 385 -28.86 -6.13 -5.31
CA ILE A 385 -30.20 -5.88 -5.83
C ILE A 385 -30.63 -7.10 -6.65
N THR A 386 -31.77 -7.69 -6.29
CA THR A 386 -32.32 -8.87 -6.95
C THR A 386 -33.74 -8.62 -7.47
N ASP A 387 -34.08 -9.29 -8.57
CA ASP A 387 -35.47 -9.34 -9.06
C ASP A 387 -36.25 -10.42 -8.28
N PRO A 388 -37.27 -10.06 -7.49
CA PRO A 388 -38.01 -11.02 -6.69
C PRO A 388 -38.84 -12.00 -7.50
N ASN A 389 -39.11 -11.74 -8.79
CA ASN A 389 -39.94 -12.58 -9.64
C ASN A 389 -39.15 -13.79 -10.22
N ASN A 390 -37.83 -13.65 -10.39
CA ASN A 390 -37.04 -14.67 -11.08
C ASN A 390 -35.67 -14.94 -10.40
N GLY A 391 -35.36 -14.24 -9.30
CA GLY A 391 -34.14 -14.42 -8.52
C GLY A 391 -32.86 -13.89 -9.19
N LYS A 392 -32.96 -13.17 -10.32
CA LYS A 392 -31.78 -12.62 -11.00
C LYS A 392 -31.13 -11.53 -10.16
N THR A 393 -29.81 -11.58 -10.03
CA THR A 393 -29.04 -10.49 -9.47
C THR A 393 -28.90 -9.37 -10.52
N LEU A 394 -29.40 -8.19 -10.20
CA LEU A 394 -29.39 -7.01 -11.08
C LEU A 394 -28.24 -6.07 -10.78
N ALA A 395 -27.78 -6.03 -9.54
CA ALA A 395 -26.55 -5.38 -9.12
C ALA A 395 -25.94 -6.13 -7.92
N CYS A 396 -24.61 -6.16 -7.85
CA CYS A 396 -23.84 -6.70 -6.75
C CYS A 396 -22.63 -5.78 -6.57
N ILE A 397 -22.69 -4.91 -5.58
CA ILE A 397 -21.81 -3.76 -5.45
C ILE A 397 -20.99 -3.93 -4.18
N SER A 398 -19.69 -3.72 -4.28
CA SER A 398 -18.79 -3.55 -3.16
C SER A 398 -18.07 -2.21 -3.30
N TYR A 399 -18.03 -1.45 -2.23
CA TYR A 399 -17.28 -0.21 -2.08
C TYR A 399 -16.23 -0.41 -0.97
N PRO A 400 -14.98 -0.02 -1.16
CA PRO A 400 -14.38 0.53 -2.38
C PRO A 400 -14.18 -0.51 -3.48
N GLY A 401 -14.01 -0.03 -4.72
CA GLY A 401 -13.53 -0.81 -5.85
C GLY A 401 -12.03 -0.60 -6.09
N TYR A 402 -11.47 -1.35 -7.03
CA TYR A 402 -10.08 -1.22 -7.44
C TYR A 402 -9.97 -1.26 -8.97
N ASP A 403 -8.80 -0.90 -9.52
CA ASP A 403 -8.57 -1.00 -10.96
C ASP A 403 -7.91 -2.33 -11.32
N ASN A 404 -8.73 -3.30 -11.74
CA ASN A 404 -8.24 -4.61 -12.14
C ASN A 404 -7.46 -4.62 -13.46
N ASN A 405 -7.47 -3.55 -14.26
CA ASN A 405 -6.59 -3.42 -15.41
C ASN A 405 -5.12 -3.32 -15.00
N ARG A 406 -4.82 -2.72 -13.84
CA ARG A 406 -3.45 -2.63 -13.31
C ARG A 406 -2.92 -3.98 -12.79
N LEU A 407 -3.81 -4.93 -12.54
CA LEU A 407 -3.45 -6.29 -12.09
C LEU A 407 -3.41 -7.30 -13.25
N ALA A 408 -4.10 -6.99 -14.36
CA ALA A 408 -4.23 -7.87 -15.50
C ALA A 408 -3.02 -7.82 -16.43
N ASN A 409 -2.81 -8.87 -17.19
CA ASN A 409 -1.77 -9.04 -18.19
C ASN A 409 -0.36 -8.98 -17.59
N ASP A 410 0.16 -7.80 -17.35
CA ASP A 410 1.42 -7.52 -16.64
C ASP A 410 1.06 -6.82 -15.32
N MET A 411 1.26 -7.50 -14.21
CA MET A 411 0.87 -7.00 -12.89
C MET A 411 1.72 -5.78 -12.50
N ASP A 412 1.06 -4.69 -12.13
CA ASP A 412 1.67 -3.56 -11.46
C ASP A 412 1.94 -3.94 -10.00
N GLU A 413 3.17 -4.37 -9.71
CA GLU A 413 3.57 -4.89 -8.39
C GLU A 413 3.48 -3.82 -7.30
N GLU A 414 3.74 -2.55 -7.63
CA GLU A 414 3.62 -1.43 -6.70
C GLU A 414 2.16 -1.26 -6.29
N TYR A 415 1.27 -1.21 -7.27
CA TYR A 415 -0.17 -1.11 -7.01
C TYR A 415 -0.72 -2.32 -6.25
N PHE A 416 -0.28 -3.52 -6.58
CA PHE A 416 -0.68 -4.72 -5.84
C PHE A 416 -0.21 -4.66 -4.39
N SER A 417 1.03 -4.22 -4.16
CA SER A 417 1.54 -4.02 -2.80
C SER A 417 0.71 -2.98 -2.03
N GLU A 418 0.37 -1.86 -2.65
CA GLU A 418 -0.53 -0.88 -2.04
C GLU A 418 -1.88 -1.50 -1.67
N LEU A 419 -2.50 -2.25 -2.59
CA LEU A 419 -3.81 -2.88 -2.34
C LEU A 419 -3.83 -3.85 -1.16
N VAL A 420 -2.72 -4.54 -0.87
CA VAL A 420 -2.66 -5.54 0.22
C VAL A 420 -2.11 -4.99 1.52
N THR A 421 -1.42 -3.85 1.51
CA THR A 421 -0.81 -3.24 2.70
C THR A 421 -1.53 -1.99 3.19
N ASP A 422 -2.22 -1.28 2.31
CA ASP A 422 -2.96 -0.07 2.66
C ASP A 422 -4.31 -0.42 3.30
N LYS A 423 -4.55 0.08 4.51
CA LYS A 423 -5.80 -0.13 5.27
C LYS A 423 -7.05 0.40 4.56
N SER A 424 -6.91 1.37 3.66
CA SER A 424 -7.98 1.88 2.82
C SER A 424 -8.35 0.98 1.65
N SER A 425 -7.53 -0.05 1.39
CA SER A 425 -7.69 -0.94 0.24
C SER A 425 -8.76 -2.01 0.45
N PRO A 426 -9.50 -2.36 -0.61
CA PRO A 426 -10.46 -3.47 -0.58
C PRO A 426 -9.84 -4.86 -0.36
N PHE A 427 -8.54 -5.03 -0.56
CA PHE A 427 -7.86 -6.31 -0.31
C PHE A 427 -7.28 -6.42 1.11
N TYR A 428 -7.11 -5.31 1.81
CA TYR A 428 -6.63 -5.33 3.19
C TYR A 428 -7.73 -5.75 4.18
N ASN A 429 -8.98 -5.36 3.90
CA ASN A 429 -10.17 -5.62 4.73
C ASN A 429 -10.92 -6.89 4.20
#